data_cc498ffc0f0ccbed56df4ad0ac73675a
#
_entry.id   cc498ffc0f0ccbed56df4ad0ac73675a
#
_cell.length_a   1.000
_cell.length_b   1.000
_cell.length_c   1.000
_cell.angle_alpha   90.00
_cell.angle_beta   90.00
_cell.angle_gamma   90.00
#
_symmetry.space_group_name_H-M   'P 1'
#
loop_
_entity.id
_entity.type
_entity.pdbx_description
1 polymer ?
#
loop_
_entity_poly.entity_id
_entity_poly.type
_entity_poly.pdbx_seq_one_letter_code
_entity_poly.pdbx_strand_id
1 'polypeptide(L)'
;MTTPTTDFEKIRRMRRENPKMRERDLANTLEVSEADLVAAECGLGARRIEVRFDEIFKGLADVGEVLALTRNESAVHEKPGVYDRFIPGKGAAMMLGAQIDTRMFPAVWKHGFAVEKTAED
;
A
#
# COMPACT_ATOMS: atom_id res chain seq x y z
N MET A 1 16.48 13.77 22.05
CA MET A 1 16.39 14.18 20.63
C MET A 1 14.97 13.92 20.12
N THR A 2 14.29 14.96 19.75
CA THR A 2 12.94 14.85 19.22
C THR A 2 12.98 14.34 17.79
N THR A 3 12.20 13.29 17.51
CA THR A 3 12.00 12.85 16.14
C THR A 3 11.25 13.96 15.37
N PRO A 4 11.72 14.38 14.20
CA PRO A 4 11.01 15.39 13.43
C PRO A 4 9.59 14.91 13.14
N THR A 5 8.60 15.78 13.38
CA THR A 5 7.22 15.50 13.00
C THR A 5 7.12 15.56 11.48
N THR A 6 6.49 14.56 10.88
CA THR A 6 6.25 14.55 9.44
C THR A 6 5.32 15.70 9.07
N ASP A 7 5.76 16.54 8.14
CA ASP A 7 4.97 17.69 7.70
C ASP A 7 4.12 17.28 6.48
N PHE A 8 2.88 16.89 6.74
CA PHE A 8 1.96 16.45 5.69
C PHE A 8 1.55 17.58 4.75
N GLU A 9 1.52 18.83 5.22
CA GLU A 9 1.23 19.96 4.34
C GLU A 9 2.34 20.20 3.32
N LYS A 10 3.58 20.04 3.74
CA LYS A 10 4.73 20.11 2.83
C LYS A 10 4.65 19.01 1.78
N ILE A 11 4.31 17.79 2.19
CA ILE A 11 4.15 16.66 1.26
C ILE A 11 3.06 16.98 0.23
N ARG A 12 1.90 17.45 0.67
CA ARG A 12 0.79 17.78 -0.23
C ARG A 12 1.18 18.89 -1.21
N ARG A 13 1.89 19.90 -0.73
CA ARG A 13 2.37 21.01 -1.59
C ARG A 13 3.35 20.51 -2.64
N MET A 14 4.33 19.72 -2.22
CA MET A 14 5.33 19.19 -3.15
C MET A 14 4.70 18.28 -4.21
N ARG A 15 3.67 17.51 -3.82
CA ARG A 15 2.94 16.68 -4.76
C ARG A 15 2.21 17.53 -5.80
N ARG A 16 1.57 18.63 -5.38
CA ARG A 16 0.89 19.55 -6.30
C ARG A 16 1.84 20.23 -7.26
N GLU A 17 3.03 20.58 -6.78
CA GLU A 17 4.06 21.24 -7.59
C GLU A 17 4.77 20.30 -8.56
N ASN A 18 4.71 18.98 -8.29
CA ASN A 18 5.39 17.96 -9.07
C ASN A 18 4.42 16.81 -9.43
N PRO A 19 3.34 17.07 -10.18
CA PRO A 19 2.27 16.10 -10.38
C PRO A 19 2.68 14.86 -11.17
N LYS A 20 3.79 14.93 -11.91
CA LYS A 20 4.30 13.80 -12.71
C LYS A 20 5.40 13.02 -12.00
N MET A 21 5.82 13.46 -10.83
CA MET A 21 6.87 12.78 -10.08
C MET A 21 6.32 11.47 -9.50
N ARG A 22 7.08 10.38 -9.64
CA ARG A 22 6.70 9.09 -9.08
C ARG A 22 6.76 9.14 -7.56
N GLU A 23 5.91 8.32 -6.91
CA GLU A 23 5.83 8.27 -5.44
C GLU A 23 7.20 8.04 -4.80
N ARG A 24 7.96 7.07 -5.31
CA ARG A 24 9.28 6.76 -4.74
C ARG A 24 10.23 7.94 -4.85
N ASP A 25 10.22 8.64 -5.98
CA ASP A 25 11.11 9.79 -6.18
C ASP A 25 10.72 10.95 -5.26
N LEU A 26 9.41 11.16 -5.08
CA LEU A 26 8.92 12.17 -4.16
C LEU A 26 9.31 11.85 -2.71
N ALA A 27 9.16 10.59 -2.31
CA ALA A 27 9.56 10.16 -0.97
C ALA A 27 11.05 10.37 -0.73
N ASN A 28 11.88 10.01 -1.70
CA ASN A 28 13.33 10.19 -1.60
C ASN A 28 13.71 11.68 -1.54
N THR A 29 13.07 12.51 -2.35
CA THR A 29 13.32 13.96 -2.36
C THR A 29 12.97 14.59 -1.01
N LEU A 30 11.88 14.16 -0.39
CA LEU A 30 11.40 14.67 0.88
C LEU A 30 12.01 13.96 2.10
N GLU A 31 12.78 12.91 1.88
CA GLU A 31 13.38 12.08 2.93
C GLU A 31 12.32 11.50 3.88
N VAL A 32 11.22 11.01 3.31
CA VAL A 32 10.14 10.36 4.06
C VAL A 32 9.86 8.99 3.44
N SER A 33 9.07 8.16 4.15
CA SER A 33 8.63 6.88 3.61
C SER A 33 7.49 7.07 2.61
N GLU A 34 7.27 6.09 1.74
CA GLU A 34 6.10 6.12 0.86
C GLU A 34 4.80 6.02 1.67
N ALA A 35 4.81 5.35 2.81
CA ALA A 35 3.66 5.33 3.71
C ALA A 35 3.31 6.74 4.20
N ASP A 36 4.29 7.58 4.47
CA ASP A 36 4.06 8.98 4.83
C ASP A 36 3.39 9.75 3.70
N LEU A 37 3.74 9.45 2.45
CA LEU A 37 3.09 10.10 1.30
C LEU A 37 1.61 9.77 1.24
N VAL A 38 1.25 8.51 1.47
CA VAL A 38 -0.15 8.09 1.49
C VAL A 38 -0.87 8.66 2.70
N ALA A 39 -0.21 8.67 3.86
CA ALA A 39 -0.77 9.23 5.09
C ALA A 39 -1.13 10.72 4.92
N ALA A 40 -0.33 11.46 4.15
CA ALA A 40 -0.59 12.87 3.87
C ALA A 40 -1.89 13.10 3.10
N GLU A 41 -2.38 12.09 2.37
CA GLU A 41 -3.62 12.16 1.61
C GLU A 41 -4.85 11.72 2.42
N CYS A 42 -4.68 11.32 3.68
CA CYS A 42 -5.79 10.93 4.53
C CYS A 42 -6.76 12.09 4.71
N GLY A 43 -8.04 11.81 4.49
CA GLY A 43 -9.09 12.82 4.47
C GLY A 43 -9.35 13.42 3.09
N LEU A 44 -8.48 13.20 2.13
CA LEU A 44 -8.62 13.70 0.76
C LEU A 44 -8.98 12.59 -0.24
N GLY A 45 -8.21 11.55 -0.32
CA GLY A 45 -8.49 10.43 -1.21
C GLY A 45 -8.02 9.11 -0.62
N ALA A 46 -7.53 9.16 0.62
CA ALA A 46 -7.02 7.99 1.32
C ALA A 46 -7.59 7.92 2.73
N ARG A 47 -7.66 6.71 3.27
CA ARG A 47 -7.98 6.46 4.67
C ARG A 47 -6.99 5.44 5.22
N ARG A 48 -6.51 5.70 6.43
CA ARG A 48 -5.73 4.71 7.17
C ARG A 48 -6.68 3.63 7.66
N ILE A 49 -6.31 2.37 7.46
CA ILE A 49 -7.06 1.23 7.99
C ILE A 49 -6.21 0.50 9.01
N GLU A 50 -6.87 -0.20 9.94
CA GLU A 50 -6.17 -1.08 10.85
C GLU A 50 -5.58 -2.26 10.08
N VAL A 51 -4.36 -2.65 10.43
CA VAL A 51 -3.72 -3.79 9.79
C VAL A 51 -4.22 -5.07 10.44
N ARG A 52 -5.49 -5.40 10.19
CA ARG A 52 -6.09 -6.68 10.57
C ARG A 52 -5.88 -7.65 9.43
N PHE A 53 -4.70 -8.21 9.39
CA PHE A 53 -4.19 -8.93 8.24
C PHE A 53 -5.12 -10.04 7.76
N ASP A 54 -5.53 -10.93 8.66
CA ASP A 54 -6.36 -12.07 8.29
C ASP A 54 -7.74 -11.63 7.78
N GLU A 55 -8.34 -10.64 8.43
CA GLU A 55 -9.66 -10.13 8.02
C GLU A 55 -9.60 -9.48 6.64
N ILE A 56 -8.55 -8.71 6.37
CA ILE A 56 -8.36 -8.06 5.08
C ILE A 56 -8.24 -9.09 3.97
N PHE A 57 -7.35 -10.06 4.13
CA PHE A 57 -7.10 -11.03 3.06
C PHE A 57 -8.22 -12.05 2.90
N LYS A 58 -8.96 -12.37 3.95
CA LYS A 58 -10.17 -13.19 3.81
C LYS A 58 -11.26 -12.43 3.05
N GLY A 59 -11.41 -11.14 3.30
CA GLY A 59 -12.40 -10.31 2.63
C GLY A 59 -12.09 -10.01 1.18
N LEU A 60 -10.83 -10.05 0.77
CA LEU A 60 -10.45 -9.74 -0.61
C LEU A 60 -10.98 -10.75 -1.62
N ALA A 61 -11.31 -11.98 -1.20
CA ALA A 61 -11.93 -12.96 -2.10
C ALA A 61 -13.24 -12.43 -2.68
N ASP A 62 -14.00 -11.68 -1.89
CA ASP A 62 -15.31 -11.16 -2.31
C ASP A 62 -15.20 -9.96 -3.26
N VAL A 63 -14.03 -9.37 -3.38
CA VAL A 63 -13.80 -8.23 -4.26
C VAL A 63 -13.77 -8.67 -5.74
N GLY A 64 -13.41 -9.93 -6.00
CA GLY A 64 -13.27 -10.45 -7.35
C GLY A 64 -11.88 -10.23 -7.92
N GLU A 65 -11.79 -10.05 -9.22
CA GLU A 65 -10.50 -9.87 -9.88
C GLU A 65 -9.85 -8.53 -9.53
N VAL A 66 -8.59 -8.59 -9.15
CA VAL A 66 -7.79 -7.41 -8.78
C VAL A 66 -6.44 -7.49 -9.48
N LEU A 67 -5.71 -6.40 -9.47
CA LEU A 67 -4.30 -6.40 -9.81
C LEU A 67 -3.49 -6.39 -8.52
N ALA A 68 -2.83 -7.50 -8.23
CA ALA A 68 -1.94 -7.59 -7.09
C ALA A 68 -0.57 -7.04 -7.48
N LEU A 69 -0.15 -5.97 -6.82
CA LEU A 69 1.13 -5.33 -7.12
C LEU A 69 2.01 -5.35 -5.87
N THR A 70 3.23 -5.84 -6.05
CA THR A 70 4.25 -5.82 -4.99
C THR A 70 5.51 -5.22 -5.57
N ARG A 71 6.12 -4.31 -4.86
CA ARG A 71 7.35 -3.69 -5.35
C ARG A 71 8.29 -3.31 -4.24
N ASN A 72 9.56 -3.23 -4.61
CA ASN A 72 10.60 -2.62 -3.80
C ASN A 72 11.44 -1.72 -4.71
N GLU A 73 12.63 -1.35 -4.26
CA GLU A 73 13.51 -0.46 -5.02
C GLU A 73 14.01 -1.08 -6.33
N SER A 74 14.01 -2.40 -6.43
CA SER A 74 14.66 -3.12 -7.52
C SER A 74 13.71 -3.82 -8.48
N ALA A 75 12.47 -4.07 -8.06
CA ALA A 75 11.54 -4.86 -8.86
C ALA A 75 10.10 -4.47 -8.61
N VAL A 76 9.29 -4.58 -9.64
CA VAL A 76 7.83 -4.46 -9.56
C VAL A 76 7.23 -5.74 -10.08
N HIS A 77 6.31 -6.32 -9.32
CA HIS A 77 5.64 -7.56 -9.67
C HIS A 77 4.14 -7.33 -9.68
N GLU A 78 3.51 -7.52 -10.82
CA GLU A 78 2.06 -7.35 -10.99
C GLU A 78 1.43 -8.64 -11.46
N LYS A 79 0.30 -9.00 -10.88
CA LYS A 79 -0.43 -10.19 -11.28
C LYS A 79 -1.95 -9.94 -11.16
N PRO A 80 -2.70 -10.02 -12.26
CA PRO A 80 -4.16 -10.01 -12.16
C PRO A 80 -4.67 -11.35 -11.64
N GLY A 81 -5.71 -11.31 -10.84
CA GLY A 81 -6.30 -12.53 -10.31
C GLY A 81 -7.24 -12.25 -9.14
N VAL A 82 -7.70 -13.34 -8.53
CA VAL A 82 -8.58 -13.29 -7.37
C VAL A 82 -7.84 -13.81 -6.15
N TYR A 83 -8.02 -13.14 -5.01
CA TYR A 83 -7.49 -13.63 -3.74
C TYR A 83 -8.43 -14.69 -3.15
N ASP A 84 -8.48 -15.86 -3.77
CA ASP A 84 -9.51 -16.86 -3.52
C ASP A 84 -9.11 -17.97 -2.54
N ARG A 85 -7.85 -18.00 -2.09
CA ARG A 85 -7.42 -19.03 -1.14
C ARG A 85 -6.38 -18.50 -0.15
N PHE A 86 -6.89 -17.87 0.90
CA PHE A 86 -6.04 -17.37 1.96
C PHE A 86 -5.82 -18.41 3.05
N ILE A 87 -4.56 -18.63 3.42
CA ILE A 87 -4.18 -19.54 4.50
C ILE A 87 -3.45 -18.74 5.57
N PRO A 88 -4.08 -18.50 6.74
CA PRO A 88 -3.42 -17.79 7.83
C PRO A 88 -2.31 -18.61 8.44
N GLY A 89 -1.33 -17.95 9.04
CA GLY A 89 -0.22 -18.59 9.73
C GLY A 89 0.43 -17.66 10.72
N LYS A 90 1.11 -18.20 11.71
CA LYS A 90 1.75 -17.41 12.77
C LYS A 90 2.97 -16.63 12.29
N GLY A 91 3.84 -17.27 11.54
CA GLY A 91 5.05 -16.64 11.02
C GLY A 91 4.87 -16.12 9.61
N ALA A 92 4.14 -16.85 8.79
CA ALA A 92 3.86 -16.49 7.42
C ALA A 92 2.43 -16.88 7.08
N ALA A 93 1.74 -16.00 6.36
CA ALA A 93 0.46 -16.29 5.76
C ALA A 93 0.66 -16.54 4.27
N MET A 94 -0.25 -17.27 3.65
CA MET A 94 -0.12 -17.63 2.24
C MET A 94 -1.40 -17.31 1.48
N MET A 95 -1.23 -16.85 0.25
CA MET A 95 -2.31 -16.81 -0.72
C MET A 95 -1.97 -17.83 -1.79
N LEU A 96 -2.70 -18.95 -1.83
CA LEU A 96 -2.46 -20.06 -2.73
C LEU A 96 -3.57 -20.18 -3.77
N GLY A 97 -3.95 -19.07 -4.35
CA GLY A 97 -4.97 -19.04 -5.38
C GLY A 97 -4.48 -19.58 -6.71
N ALA A 98 -5.41 -19.75 -7.63
CA ALA A 98 -5.09 -20.26 -8.97
C ALA A 98 -4.19 -19.31 -9.76
N GLN A 99 -4.32 -18.00 -9.52
CA GLN A 99 -3.58 -16.96 -10.24
C GLN A 99 -2.56 -16.25 -9.38
N ILE A 100 -2.81 -16.11 -8.09
CA ILE A 100 -1.95 -15.37 -7.17
C ILE A 100 -1.41 -16.32 -6.12
N ASP A 101 -0.08 -16.43 -6.08
CA ASP A 101 0.63 -17.25 -5.09
C ASP A 101 1.64 -16.35 -4.40
N THR A 102 1.41 -16.04 -3.14
CA THR A 102 2.32 -15.18 -2.37
C THR A 102 2.51 -15.70 -0.95
N ARG A 103 3.68 -15.43 -0.41
CA ARG A 103 4.00 -15.63 1.00
C ARG A 103 4.09 -14.25 1.64
N MET A 104 3.41 -14.07 2.75
CA MET A 104 3.34 -12.77 3.42
C MET A 104 3.74 -12.94 4.88
N PHE A 105 4.35 -11.90 5.43
CA PHE A 105 4.85 -11.92 6.80
C PHE A 105 4.17 -10.82 7.61
N PRO A 106 3.02 -11.12 8.21
CA PRO A 106 2.18 -10.09 8.84
C PRO A 106 2.88 -9.24 9.89
N ALA A 107 3.87 -9.80 10.58
CA ALA A 107 4.59 -9.09 11.64
C ALA A 107 5.32 -7.83 11.16
N VAL A 108 5.64 -7.74 9.87
CA VAL A 108 6.33 -6.58 9.31
C VAL A 108 5.39 -5.61 8.56
N TRP A 109 4.11 -5.89 8.56
CA TRP A 109 3.11 -5.00 7.95
C TRP A 109 2.73 -3.92 8.96
N LYS A 110 3.26 -2.73 8.79
CA LYS A 110 3.12 -1.64 9.76
C LYS A 110 1.98 -0.69 9.46
N HIS A 111 1.63 -0.55 8.18
CA HIS A 111 0.64 0.43 7.74
C HIS A 111 -0.31 -0.17 6.72
N GLY A 112 -1.56 0.27 6.75
CA GLY A 112 -2.54 -0.07 5.74
C GLY A 112 -3.36 1.16 5.38
N PHE A 113 -3.68 1.31 4.09
CA PHE A 113 -4.46 2.43 3.59
C PHE A 113 -5.44 1.96 2.53
N ALA A 114 -6.63 2.54 2.56
CA ALA A 114 -7.56 2.45 1.44
C ALA A 114 -7.46 3.75 0.66
N VAL A 115 -7.19 3.66 -0.63
CA VAL A 115 -6.98 4.82 -1.49
C VAL A 115 -7.97 4.76 -2.65
N GLU A 116 -8.68 5.87 -2.86
CA GLU A 116 -9.53 6.03 -4.03
C GLU A 116 -8.91 7.07 -4.95
N LYS A 117 -8.76 6.70 -6.21
CA LYS A 117 -8.25 7.60 -7.23
C LYS A 117 -9.23 7.61 -8.39
N THR A 118 -9.57 8.82 -8.85
CA THR A 118 -10.31 8.98 -10.09
C THR A 118 -9.35 8.78 -11.24
N ALA A 119 -9.70 7.90 -12.17
CA ALA A 119 -8.91 7.74 -13.37
C ALA A 119 -9.02 9.02 -14.19
N GLU A 120 -7.88 9.61 -14.51
CA GLU A 120 -7.82 10.73 -15.42
C GLU A 120 -7.60 10.20 -16.83
N ASP A 121 -8.39 10.69 -17.74
CA ASP A 121 -8.28 10.34 -19.16
C ASP A 121 -7.11 11.05 -19.83
#